data_64eddb6ea02fd8329026cdefb2e90785
#
_entry.id   64eddb6ea02fd8329026cdefb2e90785
#
_cell.length_a   1.000
_cell.length_b   1.000
_cell.length_c   1.000
_cell.angle_alpha   90.00
_cell.angle_beta   90.00
_cell.angle_gamma   90.00
#
_symmetry.space_group_name_H-M   'P 1'
#
loop_
_entity.id
_entity.type
_entity.pdbx_description
1 polymer ?
#
loop_
_entity_poly.entity_id
_entity_poly.type
_entity_poly.pdbx_seq_one_letter_code
_entity_poly.pdbx_strand_id
1 'polypeptide(L)'
;MKRWAFALVLVGASLWLLAPGFSQEDMVAVDTSPFERPQRAPSLFTHDAHNEKAGIDNCNECHHVYRDGKKVEDESSEGERCGDCHGRKAQGRAPSLTTAFHTNCKGCHLERQKGPVMCGQCHVWRPNAAGAAAE
;
A
#
# COMPACT_ATOMS: atom_id res chain seq x y z
N MET A 1 -8.87 -48.03 15.52
CA MET A 1 -7.74 -47.13 15.70
C MET A 1 -7.43 -46.26 14.45
N LYS A 2 -7.44 -46.78 13.21
CA LYS A 2 -7.15 -46.01 11.98
C LYS A 2 -8.13 -44.83 11.70
N ARG A 3 -9.41 -44.97 12.05
CA ARG A 3 -10.43 -43.92 11.77
C ARG A 3 -10.26 -42.66 12.62
N TRP A 4 -9.71 -42.76 13.82
CA TRP A 4 -9.44 -41.61 14.69
C TRP A 4 -8.18 -40.83 14.26
N ALA A 5 -7.19 -41.54 13.69
CA ALA A 5 -5.98 -40.88 13.15
C ALA A 5 -6.31 -39.99 11.94
N PHE A 6 -7.23 -40.40 11.06
CA PHE A 6 -7.68 -39.58 9.94
C PHE A 6 -8.45 -38.33 10.38
N ALA A 7 -9.29 -38.43 11.40
CA ALA A 7 -10.02 -37.29 11.93
C ALA A 7 -9.08 -36.24 12.54
N LEU A 8 -8.06 -36.68 13.27
CA LEU A 8 -7.06 -35.74 13.85
C LEU A 8 -6.20 -35.07 12.79
N VAL A 9 -5.87 -35.75 11.70
CA VAL A 9 -5.12 -35.16 10.56
C VAL A 9 -5.96 -34.13 9.83
N LEU A 10 -7.26 -34.39 9.62
CA LEU A 10 -8.15 -33.42 8.97
C LEU A 10 -8.42 -32.18 9.84
N VAL A 11 -8.54 -32.34 11.16
CA VAL A 11 -8.68 -31.21 12.09
C VAL A 11 -7.39 -30.40 12.17
N GLY A 12 -6.22 -31.05 12.20
CA GLY A 12 -4.93 -30.39 12.15
C GLY A 12 -4.69 -29.61 10.85
N ALA A 13 -5.06 -30.16 9.71
CA ALA A 13 -4.93 -29.51 8.42
C ALA A 13 -5.86 -28.28 8.26
N SER A 14 -7.06 -28.32 8.84
CA SER A 14 -7.99 -27.18 8.81
C SER A 14 -7.56 -26.02 9.70
N LEU A 15 -6.83 -26.27 10.79
CA LEU A 15 -6.30 -25.19 11.64
C LEU A 15 -5.17 -24.41 10.96
N TRP A 16 -4.43 -25.02 10.04
CA TRP A 16 -3.35 -24.33 9.29
C TRP A 16 -3.88 -23.37 8.21
N LEU A 17 -5.15 -23.49 7.83
CA LEU A 17 -5.80 -22.60 6.86
C LEU A 17 -6.32 -21.29 7.49
N LEU A 18 -6.24 -21.16 8.81
CA LEU A 18 -6.64 -19.95 9.55
C LEU A 18 -5.42 -19.05 9.84
N ALA A 19 -4.47 -18.99 8.93
CA ALA A 19 -3.43 -17.95 9.02
C ALA A 19 -4.14 -16.59 8.99
N PRO A 20 -3.91 -15.70 9.98
CA PRO A 20 -4.45 -14.34 9.92
C PRO A 20 -3.91 -13.70 8.64
N GLY A 21 -4.80 -13.30 7.76
CA GLY A 21 -4.43 -12.45 6.63
C GLY A 21 -3.92 -11.14 7.21
N PHE A 22 -2.68 -10.76 6.91
CA PHE A 22 -2.19 -9.43 7.24
C PHE A 22 -2.96 -8.45 6.35
N SER A 23 -3.96 -7.81 6.94
CA SER A 23 -4.66 -6.69 6.34
C SER A 23 -3.76 -5.46 6.37
N GLN A 24 -3.88 -4.58 5.38
CA GLN A 24 -3.22 -3.26 5.39
C GLN A 24 -3.87 -2.27 6.38
N GLU A 25 -4.84 -2.76 7.17
CA GLU A 25 -5.55 -2.01 8.19
C GLU A 25 -4.61 -1.30 9.19
N ASP A 26 -3.48 -1.93 9.50
CA ASP A 26 -2.48 -1.39 10.44
C ASP A 26 -1.47 -0.44 9.79
N MET A 27 -1.57 -0.15 8.49
CA MET A 27 -0.67 0.79 7.83
C MET A 27 -0.85 2.20 8.41
N VAL A 28 0.22 2.76 8.98
CA VAL A 28 0.24 4.11 9.56
C VAL A 28 1.06 5.11 8.73
N ALA A 29 1.85 4.62 7.79
CA ALA A 29 2.68 5.43 6.89
C ALA A 29 2.95 4.69 5.59
N VAL A 30 3.22 5.43 4.51
CA VAL A 30 3.63 4.83 3.24
C VAL A 30 4.99 4.14 3.36
N ASP A 31 5.15 3.01 2.68
CA ASP A 31 6.41 2.26 2.63
C ASP A 31 7.50 3.08 1.94
N THR A 32 8.58 3.34 2.67
CA THR A 32 9.77 4.03 2.18
C THR A 32 10.99 3.10 2.09
N SER A 33 10.82 1.81 2.32
CA SER A 33 11.91 0.83 2.29
C SER A 33 12.71 0.79 0.98
N PRO A 34 12.12 1.08 -0.21
CA PRO A 34 12.89 1.16 -1.45
C PRO A 34 13.88 2.32 -1.50
N PHE A 35 13.73 3.32 -0.62
CA PHE A 35 14.65 4.45 -0.52
C PHE A 35 15.71 4.16 0.55
N GLU A 36 16.94 3.87 0.18
CA GLU A 36 18.04 3.62 1.11
C GLU A 36 18.25 4.74 2.13
N ARG A 37 18.02 5.98 1.71
CA ARG A 37 18.14 7.20 2.52
C ARG A 37 17.03 8.17 2.16
N PRO A 38 15.84 8.00 2.74
CA PRO A 38 14.74 8.93 2.48
C PRO A 38 15.11 10.33 2.96
N GLN A 39 14.92 11.32 2.10
CA GLN A 39 15.25 12.72 2.42
C GLN A 39 14.19 13.41 3.27
N ARG A 40 13.01 12.81 3.37
CA ARG A 40 11.87 13.32 4.13
C ARG A 40 11.26 12.20 4.95
N ALA A 41 10.60 12.55 6.03
CA ALA A 41 9.79 11.61 6.79
C ALA A 41 8.75 10.93 5.89
N PRO A 42 8.40 9.65 6.11
CA PRO A 42 7.30 9.00 5.42
C PRO A 42 6.01 9.80 5.59
N SER A 43 5.19 9.85 4.55
CA SER A 43 3.84 10.40 4.68
C SER A 43 3.00 9.49 5.58
N LEU A 44 2.34 10.07 6.57
CA LEU A 44 1.36 9.32 7.38
C LEU A 44 0.17 8.97 6.51
N PHE A 45 -0.22 7.71 6.55
CA PHE A 45 -1.30 7.18 5.76
C PHE A 45 -1.92 5.97 6.46
N THR A 46 -3.11 6.14 7.00
CA THR A 46 -3.92 5.07 7.55
C THR A 46 -4.86 4.60 6.46
N HIS A 47 -4.54 3.47 5.85
CA HIS A 47 -5.15 2.99 4.61
C HIS A 47 -6.69 2.98 4.66
N ASP A 48 -7.26 2.22 5.56
CA ASP A 48 -8.70 2.02 5.63
C ASP A 48 -9.46 3.29 6.04
N ALA A 49 -8.94 4.00 7.06
CA ALA A 49 -9.52 5.26 7.48
C ALA A 49 -9.46 6.34 6.40
N HIS A 50 -8.43 6.32 5.55
CA HIS A 50 -8.34 7.22 4.39
C HIS A 50 -9.40 6.89 3.35
N ASN A 51 -9.55 5.61 3.00
CA ASN A 51 -10.50 5.15 1.99
C ASN A 51 -11.93 5.44 2.42
N GLU A 52 -12.29 5.13 3.67
CA GLU A 52 -13.59 5.45 4.23
C GLU A 52 -13.88 6.96 4.16
N LYS A 53 -12.96 7.79 4.65
CA LYS A 53 -13.11 9.26 4.63
C LYS A 53 -13.18 9.86 3.23
N ALA A 54 -12.50 9.25 2.27
CA ALA A 54 -12.45 9.70 0.88
C ALA A 54 -13.58 9.13 0.03
N GLY A 55 -14.33 8.13 0.54
CA GLY A 55 -15.36 7.39 -0.21
C GLY A 55 -14.76 6.64 -1.39
N ILE A 56 -13.65 5.93 -1.16
CA ILE A 56 -12.95 5.13 -2.18
C ILE A 56 -13.29 3.67 -1.95
N ASP A 57 -14.14 3.12 -2.83
CA ASP A 57 -14.52 1.70 -2.81
C ASP A 57 -13.76 0.90 -3.87
N ASN A 58 -13.21 1.58 -4.88
CA ASN A 58 -12.49 0.94 -5.96
C ASN A 58 -10.98 0.94 -5.69
N CYS A 59 -10.42 -0.23 -5.40
CA CYS A 59 -9.00 -0.39 -5.09
C CYS A 59 -8.08 0.09 -6.22
N ASN A 60 -8.52 0.02 -7.49
CA ASN A 60 -7.71 0.44 -8.62
C ASN A 60 -7.54 1.97 -8.74
N GLU A 61 -8.22 2.77 -7.94
CA GLU A 61 -7.95 4.21 -7.81
C GLU A 61 -6.47 4.44 -7.43
N CYS A 62 -5.95 3.61 -6.55
CA CYS A 62 -4.56 3.64 -6.08
C CYS A 62 -3.73 2.46 -6.61
N HIS A 63 -4.29 1.24 -6.57
CA HIS A 63 -3.65 0.00 -7.00
C HIS A 63 -3.94 -0.29 -8.48
N HIS A 64 -3.41 0.54 -9.34
CA HIS A 64 -3.69 0.49 -10.77
C HIS A 64 -2.85 -0.55 -11.51
N VAL A 65 -3.41 -1.06 -12.61
CA VAL A 65 -2.71 -1.89 -13.60
C VAL A 65 -2.66 -1.15 -14.92
N TYR A 66 -1.51 -1.18 -15.60
CA TYR A 66 -1.34 -0.62 -16.95
C TYR A 66 -0.92 -1.71 -17.94
N ARG A 67 -1.57 -1.74 -19.11
CA ARG A 67 -1.15 -2.55 -20.27
C ARG A 67 -1.02 -1.65 -21.49
N ASP A 68 0.09 -1.75 -22.20
CA ASP A 68 0.37 -0.95 -23.40
C ASP A 68 0.22 0.58 -23.17
N GLY A 69 0.45 1.04 -21.93
CA GLY A 69 0.36 2.43 -21.52
C GLY A 69 -1.05 2.93 -21.27
N LYS A 70 -2.05 2.05 -21.18
CA LYS A 70 -3.42 2.35 -20.79
C LYS A 70 -3.73 1.73 -19.44
N LYS A 71 -4.43 2.47 -18.58
CA LYS A 71 -4.96 1.94 -17.33
C LYS A 71 -6.03 0.90 -17.65
N VAL A 72 -5.99 -0.22 -16.93
CA VAL A 72 -7.00 -1.27 -17.00
C VAL A 72 -8.00 -1.01 -15.88
N GLU A 73 -9.22 -0.65 -16.24
CA GLU A 73 -10.22 -0.12 -15.30
C GLU A 73 -10.85 -1.19 -14.39
N ASP A 74 -10.84 -2.43 -14.82
CA ASP A 74 -11.44 -3.58 -14.13
C ASP A 74 -10.43 -4.47 -13.41
N GLU A 75 -9.17 -4.02 -13.29
CA GLU A 75 -8.12 -4.75 -12.60
C GLU A 75 -7.46 -3.89 -11.53
N SER A 76 -7.07 -4.54 -10.44
CA SER A 76 -6.37 -3.94 -9.32
C SER A 76 -5.08 -4.70 -9.03
N SER A 77 -4.05 -3.98 -8.63
CA SER A 77 -2.80 -4.54 -8.09
C SER A 77 -2.79 -4.51 -6.55
N GLU A 78 -3.96 -4.60 -5.93
CA GLU A 78 -4.02 -4.71 -4.46
C GLU A 78 -3.20 -5.90 -3.97
N GLY A 79 -2.54 -5.73 -2.83
CA GLY A 79 -1.57 -6.71 -2.34
C GLY A 79 -0.13 -6.44 -2.80
N GLU A 80 0.08 -5.67 -3.88
CA GLU A 80 1.39 -5.22 -4.32
C GLU A 80 1.72 -3.82 -3.79
N ARG A 81 2.99 -3.58 -3.49
CA ARG A 81 3.44 -2.25 -3.05
C ARG A 81 3.80 -1.39 -4.27
N CYS A 82 3.68 -0.09 -4.13
CA CYS A 82 4.08 0.84 -5.20
C CYS A 82 5.52 0.57 -5.67
N GLY A 83 6.42 0.23 -4.74
CA GLY A 83 7.83 -0.06 -5.00
C GLY A 83 8.10 -1.33 -5.81
N ASP A 84 7.14 -2.26 -5.90
CA ASP A 84 7.30 -3.50 -6.64
C ASP A 84 7.22 -3.25 -8.16
N CYS A 85 6.52 -2.18 -8.58
CA CYS A 85 6.41 -1.76 -9.98
C CYS A 85 7.17 -0.46 -10.29
N HIS A 86 7.28 0.45 -9.33
CA HIS A 86 7.92 1.75 -9.49
C HIS A 86 9.31 1.77 -8.84
N GLY A 87 10.36 1.72 -9.65
CA GLY A 87 11.73 1.83 -9.17
C GLY A 87 12.09 3.25 -8.70
N ARG A 88 13.26 3.42 -8.07
CA ARG A 88 13.79 4.75 -7.67
C ARG A 88 14.02 5.70 -8.86
N LYS A 89 14.25 5.15 -10.04
CA LYS A 89 14.33 5.87 -11.31
C LYS A 89 13.22 5.39 -12.22
N ALA A 90 12.74 6.26 -13.09
CA ALA A 90 11.79 5.89 -14.12
C ALA A 90 12.35 4.77 -15.01
N GLN A 91 11.49 3.81 -15.38
CA GLN A 91 11.84 2.68 -16.25
C GLN A 91 10.80 2.58 -17.38
N GLY A 92 11.24 2.82 -18.61
CA GLY A 92 10.31 2.84 -19.73
C GLY A 92 9.21 3.88 -19.53
N ARG A 93 7.95 3.43 -19.48
CA ARG A 93 6.77 4.28 -19.22
C ARG A 93 6.42 4.40 -17.73
N ALA A 94 6.97 3.54 -16.88
CA ALA A 94 6.72 3.60 -15.46
C ALA A 94 7.49 4.78 -14.84
N PRO A 95 6.81 5.72 -14.15
CA PRO A 95 7.47 6.81 -13.45
C PRO A 95 8.30 6.29 -12.28
N SER A 96 9.22 7.11 -11.78
CA SER A 96 9.92 6.79 -10.54
C SER A 96 8.95 6.69 -9.37
N LEU A 97 9.31 5.90 -8.35
CA LEU A 97 8.49 5.72 -7.15
C LEU A 97 8.10 7.05 -6.49
N THR A 98 9.03 8.00 -6.39
CA THR A 98 8.73 9.35 -5.89
C THR A 98 7.67 10.05 -6.73
N THR A 99 7.78 9.98 -8.05
CA THR A 99 6.80 10.57 -8.96
C THR A 99 5.46 9.84 -8.85
N ALA A 100 5.46 8.51 -8.78
CA ALA A 100 4.26 7.70 -8.63
C ALA A 100 3.47 8.11 -7.38
N PHE A 101 4.09 8.17 -6.20
CA PHE A 101 3.44 8.64 -4.98
C PHE A 101 2.85 10.05 -5.12
N HIS A 102 3.64 11.00 -5.61
CA HIS A 102 3.17 12.38 -5.72
C HIS A 102 2.06 12.54 -6.76
N THR A 103 2.13 11.84 -7.88
CA THR A 103 1.07 11.88 -8.90
C THR A 103 -0.20 11.26 -8.37
N ASN A 104 -0.10 10.10 -7.74
CA ASN A 104 -1.27 9.39 -7.25
C ASN A 104 -1.95 10.11 -6.07
N CYS A 105 -1.22 10.37 -5.00
CA CYS A 105 -1.79 10.99 -3.81
C CYS A 105 -2.13 12.47 -4.00
N LYS A 106 -1.13 13.29 -4.33
CA LYS A 106 -1.30 14.74 -4.48
C LYS A 106 -2.14 15.08 -5.71
N GLY A 107 -2.03 14.31 -6.81
CA GLY A 107 -2.85 14.49 -8.00
C GLY A 107 -4.33 14.35 -7.69
N CYS A 108 -4.72 13.26 -7.02
CA CYS A 108 -6.09 13.02 -6.58
C CYS A 108 -6.61 14.13 -5.63
N HIS A 109 -5.79 14.55 -4.65
CA HIS A 109 -6.16 15.64 -3.73
C HIS A 109 -6.40 16.97 -4.45
N LEU A 110 -5.61 17.27 -5.47
CA LEU A 110 -5.80 18.47 -6.30
C LEU A 110 -7.07 18.37 -7.15
N GLU A 111 -7.28 17.24 -7.79
CA GLU A 111 -8.45 16.99 -8.63
C GLU A 111 -9.75 17.04 -7.83
N ARG A 112 -9.77 16.35 -6.68
CA ARG A 112 -10.93 16.33 -5.78
C ARG A 112 -11.07 17.58 -4.91
N GLN A 113 -10.09 18.50 -4.95
CA GLN A 113 -10.02 19.70 -4.10
C GLN A 113 -10.16 19.38 -2.59
N LYS A 114 -9.63 18.24 -2.18
CA LYS A 114 -9.69 17.72 -0.80
C LYS A 114 -8.38 17.06 -0.43
N GLY A 115 -8.03 17.10 0.85
CA GLY A 115 -6.81 16.49 1.37
C GLY A 115 -5.57 17.39 1.28
N PRO A 116 -4.42 16.88 1.76
CA PRO A 116 -3.19 17.64 1.84
C PRO A 116 -2.48 17.72 0.47
N VAL A 117 -1.98 18.91 0.11
CA VAL A 117 -1.24 19.14 -1.14
C VAL A 117 0.15 19.78 -0.93
N MET A 118 0.43 20.27 0.28
CA MET A 118 1.70 20.90 0.61
C MET A 118 2.68 19.90 1.21
N CYS A 119 3.99 20.05 0.91
CA CYS A 119 5.02 19.13 1.36
C CYS A 119 4.97 18.82 2.87
N GLY A 120 4.85 19.86 3.71
CA GLY A 120 4.84 19.71 5.17
C GLY A 120 3.53 19.16 5.75
N GLN A 121 2.48 19.02 4.95
CA GLN A 121 1.23 18.39 5.38
C GLN A 121 1.31 16.86 5.33
N CYS A 122 2.13 16.34 4.41
CA CYS A 122 2.38 14.91 4.25
C CYS A 122 3.65 14.48 4.98
N HIS A 123 4.75 15.23 4.80
CA HIS A 123 6.06 14.94 5.36
C HIS A 123 6.26 15.66 6.70
N VAL A 124 5.58 15.15 7.72
CA VAL A 124 5.68 15.72 9.08
C VAL A 124 6.81 15.02 9.82
N TRP A 125 7.83 15.80 10.20
CA TRP A 125 8.89 15.28 11.06
C TRP A 125 8.35 14.93 12.43
N ARG A 126 8.49 13.68 12.85
CA ARG A 126 8.18 13.21 14.20
C ARG A 126 9.42 12.51 14.76
N PRO A 127 9.99 13.00 15.87
CA PRO A 127 11.23 12.45 16.43
C PRO A 127 11.18 10.95 16.73
N ASN A 128 9.98 10.38 16.94
CA ASN A 128 9.77 8.99 17.36
C ASN A 128 9.23 8.08 16.25
N ALA A 129 8.98 8.59 15.03
CA ALA A 129 8.45 7.76 13.94
C ALA A 129 9.53 6.94 13.22
N ALA A 130 10.80 7.19 13.49
CA ALA A 130 11.92 6.42 12.92
C ALA A 130 12.02 4.98 13.45
N GLY A 131 11.30 4.64 14.52
CA GLY A 131 11.28 3.29 15.12
C GLY A 131 10.12 2.39 14.65
N ALA A 132 9.10 2.94 14.01
CA ALA A 132 7.91 2.18 13.63
C ALA A 132 7.99 1.50 12.24
N ALA A 133 9.08 1.70 11.51
CA ALA A 133 9.29 1.10 10.18
C ALA A 133 10.36 -0.01 10.18
N ALA A 134 10.75 -0.53 11.35
CA ALA A 134 11.84 -1.50 11.49
C ALA A 134 11.48 -2.74 12.35
N GLU A 135 10.18 -3.08 12.48
CA GLU A 135 9.76 -4.37 13.05
C GLU A 135 8.95 -5.16 12.02
#